data_9e639ef18f06bac482ed1b1d90cebac6
#
_entry.id   9e639ef18f06bac482ed1b1d90cebac6
#
_cell.length_a   1.000
_cell.length_b   1.000
_cell.length_c   1.000
_cell.angle_alpha   90.00
_cell.angle_beta   90.00
_cell.angle_gamma   90.00
#
_symmetry.space_group_name_H-M   'P 1'
#
loop_
_entity.id
_entity.type
_entity.pdbx_description
1 polymer ?
#
loop_
_entity_poly.entity_id
_entity_poly.type
_entity_poly.pdbx_seq_one_letter_code
_entity_poly.pdbx_strand_id
1 'polypeptide(L)'
;MNDGIDRRGFLQCMAWAGTGLVWTFAGGIPVSRAFGQPHHAAQQSDFTFVQISDSHIGFNKPANTDVTATLQLALDKINASPAVPDFIIHTGDLSHTSKPAEFDTLDQLLTTTRRQVFYVPGEHDTSVDDGKLYLARYGKDTVGNGWYSFDHKGVHFIGLVNVVQLEGMGELGPAQLDWLKQDLAGVKSSTPIVVFAHIPLWAVYPAWGWSTSDSEQALALMKHFGSLTVLNGHIHQVMQKVEGNVTFHTAMSTAFPQPAPGAAPNPGPMKVPADKLRDLLGITDVNFVARDHHLATIDASLSGAAVEAHEASAS
;
A
#
# COMPACT_ATOMS: atom_id res chain seq x y z
N MET A 1 22.94 -34.19 -33.32
CA MET A 1 23.50 -32.91 -32.89
C MET A 1 23.14 -32.78 -31.43
N ASN A 2 24.14 -32.78 -30.57
CA ASN A 2 23.96 -32.81 -29.12
C ASN A 2 24.12 -31.39 -28.61
N ASP A 3 23.01 -30.62 -28.47
CA ASP A 3 23.02 -29.26 -27.95
C ASP A 3 22.92 -29.30 -26.41
N GLY A 4 23.85 -29.99 -25.80
CA GLY A 4 24.01 -29.92 -24.35
C GLY A 4 24.73 -28.64 -23.95
N ILE A 5 24.00 -27.68 -23.35
CA ILE A 5 24.60 -26.56 -22.62
C ILE A 5 25.54 -27.21 -21.58
N ASP A 6 26.84 -26.98 -21.71
CA ASP A 6 27.79 -27.49 -20.73
C ASP A 6 27.63 -26.74 -19.38
N ARG A 7 28.13 -27.34 -18.29
CA ARG A 7 28.05 -26.73 -16.95
C ARG A 7 28.67 -25.35 -16.90
N ARG A 8 29.61 -25.04 -17.76
CA ARG A 8 30.28 -23.74 -17.81
C ARG A 8 29.45 -22.68 -18.53
N GLY A 9 28.77 -23.06 -19.62
CA GLY A 9 27.82 -22.19 -20.32
C GLY A 9 26.60 -21.88 -19.46
N PHE A 10 26.09 -22.87 -18.69
CA PHE A 10 25.02 -22.66 -17.72
C PHE A 10 25.41 -21.66 -16.63
N LEU A 11 26.59 -21.80 -16.02
CA LEU A 11 27.09 -20.87 -15.00
C LEU A 11 27.40 -19.46 -15.56
N GLN A 12 27.80 -19.35 -16.82
CA GLN A 12 27.99 -18.04 -17.49
C GLN A 12 26.66 -17.34 -17.76
N CYS A 13 25.62 -18.06 -18.16
CA CYS A 13 24.28 -17.50 -18.28
C CYS A 13 23.72 -17.01 -16.93
N MET A 14 24.03 -17.72 -15.85
CA MET A 14 23.60 -17.32 -14.49
C MET A 14 24.37 -16.10 -13.97
N ALA A 15 25.66 -15.95 -14.33
CA ALA A 15 26.45 -14.75 -14.00
C ALA A 15 25.91 -13.48 -14.71
N TRP A 16 25.24 -13.64 -15.85
CA TRP A 16 24.63 -12.53 -16.60
C TRP A 16 23.29 -12.04 -16.00
N ALA A 17 22.58 -12.93 -15.30
CA ALA A 17 21.28 -12.60 -14.67
C ALA A 17 21.40 -11.99 -13.26
N GLY A 18 22.62 -11.85 -12.71
CA GLY A 18 22.87 -11.20 -11.41
C GLY A 18 22.40 -11.99 -10.18
N THR A 19 21.61 -13.06 -10.35
CA THR A 19 21.15 -13.96 -9.28
C THR A 19 21.06 -15.39 -9.80
N GLY A 20 21.83 -16.28 -9.21
CA GLY A 20 21.76 -17.72 -9.51
C GLY A 20 20.97 -18.46 -8.44
N LEU A 21 19.91 -19.16 -8.81
CA LEU A 21 19.23 -20.16 -7.98
C LEU A 21 19.90 -21.51 -8.21
N VAL A 22 20.58 -22.07 -7.20
CA VAL A 22 21.08 -23.43 -7.24
C VAL A 22 20.16 -24.34 -6.43
N TRP A 23 19.58 -25.32 -7.10
CA TRP A 23 18.81 -26.38 -6.47
C TRP A 23 19.76 -27.49 -6.02
N THR A 24 19.76 -27.82 -4.74
CA THR A 24 20.45 -28.99 -4.18
C THR A 24 19.45 -29.91 -3.53
N PHE A 25 19.71 -31.18 -3.56
CA PHE A 25 18.91 -32.18 -2.84
C PHE A 25 19.61 -32.54 -1.53
N ALA A 26 18.93 -32.22 -0.41
CA ALA A 26 19.33 -32.67 0.91
C ALA A 26 18.28 -33.64 1.46
N GLY A 27 18.61 -34.92 1.61
CA GLY A 27 17.67 -35.91 2.10
C GLY A 27 16.45 -36.18 1.21
N GLY A 28 16.58 -36.01 -0.12
CA GLY A 28 15.49 -36.23 -1.09
C GLY A 28 14.52 -35.04 -1.25
N ILE A 29 14.72 -33.93 -0.54
CA ILE A 29 13.91 -32.72 -0.64
C ILE A 29 14.68 -31.66 -1.45
N PRO A 30 14.10 -31.06 -2.49
CA PRO A 30 14.76 -29.98 -3.21
C PRO A 30 14.87 -28.71 -2.32
N VAL A 31 16.10 -28.22 -2.15
CA VAL A 31 16.41 -26.98 -1.43
C VAL A 31 17.04 -26.01 -2.39
N SER A 32 16.47 -24.80 -2.52
CA SER A 32 17.04 -23.73 -3.32
C SER A 32 17.92 -22.82 -2.46
N ARG A 33 19.11 -22.48 -2.97
CA ARG A 33 19.97 -21.43 -2.40
C ARG A 33 20.30 -20.42 -3.49
N ALA A 34 20.10 -19.15 -3.17
CA ALA A 34 20.53 -18.05 -4.03
C ALA A 34 21.99 -17.69 -3.72
N PHE A 35 22.81 -17.55 -4.76
CA PHE A 35 24.17 -17.03 -4.66
C PHE A 35 24.26 -15.72 -5.45
N GLY A 36 24.58 -14.61 -4.78
CA GLY A 36 24.89 -13.33 -5.39
C GLY A 36 26.19 -12.77 -4.84
N GLN A 37 26.96 -12.07 -5.66
CA GLN A 37 28.12 -11.31 -5.19
C GLN A 37 27.66 -10.13 -4.34
N PRO A 38 28.37 -9.79 -3.24
CA PRO A 38 28.04 -8.63 -2.45
C PRO A 38 28.47 -7.37 -3.24
N HIS A 39 27.53 -6.74 -3.93
CA HIS A 39 27.68 -5.33 -4.24
C HIS A 39 27.46 -4.56 -2.94
N HIS A 40 28.36 -3.62 -2.63
CA HIS A 40 28.15 -2.62 -1.58
C HIS A 40 26.99 -1.68 -1.95
N ALA A 41 25.76 -2.21 -1.92
CA ALA A 41 24.56 -1.43 -1.77
C ALA A 41 24.45 -1.04 -0.30
N ALA A 42 23.89 0.12 0.03
CA ALA A 42 23.53 0.46 1.38
C ALA A 42 22.87 -0.78 2.02
N GLN A 43 23.38 -1.23 3.18
CA GLN A 43 22.96 -2.49 3.78
C GLN A 43 21.44 -2.44 3.97
N GLN A 44 20.72 -3.17 3.13
CA GLN A 44 19.31 -3.42 3.34
C GLN A 44 19.21 -4.20 4.65
N SER A 45 18.42 -3.71 5.57
CA SER A 45 18.11 -4.40 6.80
C SER A 45 16.62 -4.66 6.87
N ASP A 46 16.24 -5.75 7.51
CA ASP A 46 14.84 -6.05 7.77
C ASP A 46 14.18 -4.90 8.52
N PHE A 47 12.94 -4.62 8.18
CA PHE A 47 12.11 -3.64 8.88
C PHE A 47 10.63 -3.96 8.70
N THR A 48 9.81 -3.35 9.54
CA THR A 48 8.36 -3.42 9.44
C THR A 48 7.77 -2.02 9.42
N PHE A 49 6.66 -1.87 8.73
CA PHE A 49 5.79 -0.71 8.84
C PHE A 49 4.33 -1.16 8.84
N VAL A 50 3.42 -0.27 9.20
CA VAL A 50 2.00 -0.59 9.23
C VAL A 50 1.27 0.32 8.25
N GLN A 51 0.37 -0.25 7.47
CA GLN A 51 -0.62 0.50 6.72
C GLN A 51 -1.92 0.58 7.52
N ILE A 52 -2.46 1.80 7.66
CA ILE A 52 -3.82 2.09 8.06
C ILE A 52 -4.49 2.88 6.95
N SER A 53 -5.82 2.84 6.89
CA SER A 53 -6.56 3.50 5.82
C SER A 53 -7.94 3.90 6.26
N ASP A 54 -8.52 4.90 5.57
CA ASP A 54 -9.94 5.20 5.61
C ASP A 54 -10.46 5.40 7.05
N SER A 55 -9.82 6.31 7.78
CA SER A 55 -10.18 6.61 9.17
C SER A 55 -11.47 7.43 9.27
N HIS A 56 -11.81 8.18 8.23
CA HIS A 56 -13.03 8.97 8.11
C HIS A 56 -13.42 9.71 9.40
N ILE A 57 -12.47 10.35 10.07
CA ILE A 57 -12.75 11.11 11.29
C ILE A 57 -13.83 12.14 11.01
N GLY A 58 -14.89 12.12 11.84
CA GLY A 58 -16.10 12.92 11.62
C GLY A 58 -17.30 12.14 11.11
N PHE A 59 -17.10 10.90 10.61
CA PHE A 59 -18.24 10.00 10.30
C PHE A 59 -18.96 9.57 11.57
N ASN A 60 -20.30 9.67 11.54
CA ASN A 60 -21.17 9.24 12.62
C ASN A 60 -22.53 8.83 12.05
N LYS A 61 -22.60 7.61 11.49
CA LYS A 61 -23.82 7.05 10.91
C LYS A 61 -23.94 5.56 11.33
N PRO A 62 -25.07 4.89 11.03
CA PRO A 62 -25.36 3.53 11.52
C PRO A 62 -24.32 2.44 11.16
N ALA A 63 -23.44 2.66 10.21
CA ALA A 63 -22.35 1.73 9.90
C ALA A 63 -21.27 1.72 10.98
N ASN A 64 -20.95 2.91 11.54
CA ASN A 64 -20.14 3.09 12.74
C ASN A 64 -20.45 4.46 13.35
N THR A 65 -20.91 4.47 14.58
CA THR A 65 -21.27 5.71 15.29
C THR A 65 -20.08 6.34 16.03
N ASP A 66 -18.94 5.66 16.09
CA ASP A 66 -17.74 6.16 16.76
C ASP A 66 -16.45 5.66 16.06
N VAL A 67 -16.11 6.31 14.96
CA VAL A 67 -14.87 6.01 14.20
C VAL A 67 -13.61 6.38 14.98
N THR A 68 -13.73 7.31 15.93
CA THR A 68 -12.63 7.71 16.81
C THR A 68 -12.20 6.55 17.69
N ALA A 69 -13.18 5.84 18.30
CA ALA A 69 -12.91 4.67 19.11
C ALA A 69 -12.32 3.50 18.29
N THR A 70 -12.77 3.30 17.04
CA THR A 70 -12.22 2.22 16.20
C THR A 70 -10.82 2.55 15.69
N LEU A 71 -10.52 3.81 15.37
CA LEU A 71 -9.15 4.22 15.07
C LEU A 71 -8.24 4.05 16.30
N GLN A 72 -8.70 4.45 17.51
CA GLN A 72 -7.91 4.24 18.73
C GLN A 72 -7.58 2.76 18.95
N LEU A 73 -8.53 1.85 18.71
CA LEU A 73 -8.27 0.41 18.79
C LEU A 73 -7.21 -0.06 17.79
N ALA A 74 -7.21 0.49 16.57
CA ALA A 74 -6.17 0.20 15.58
C ALA A 74 -4.80 0.67 16.07
N LEU A 75 -4.71 1.88 16.63
CA LEU A 75 -3.46 2.45 17.17
C LEU A 75 -2.98 1.67 18.41
N ASP A 76 -3.89 1.24 19.27
CA ASP A 76 -3.56 0.40 20.43
C ASP A 76 -3.00 -0.95 19.99
N LYS A 77 -3.57 -1.55 18.94
CA LYS A 77 -3.07 -2.79 18.34
C LYS A 77 -1.65 -2.61 17.77
N ILE A 78 -1.40 -1.50 17.07
CA ILE A 78 -0.06 -1.15 16.56
C ILE A 78 0.93 -0.98 17.73
N ASN A 79 0.54 -0.27 18.78
CA ASN A 79 1.40 -0.03 19.94
C ASN A 79 1.68 -1.31 20.76
N ALA A 80 0.77 -2.28 20.73
CA ALA A 80 0.92 -3.56 21.41
C ALA A 80 1.69 -4.60 20.58
N SER A 81 2.00 -4.31 19.32
CA SER A 81 2.71 -5.24 18.45
C SER A 81 4.12 -5.53 18.99
N PRO A 82 4.52 -6.82 19.10
CA PRO A 82 5.88 -7.18 19.45
C PRO A 82 6.91 -6.75 18.38
N ALA A 83 6.49 -6.69 17.12
CA ALA A 83 7.27 -6.13 16.02
C ALA A 83 6.98 -4.63 15.95
N VAL A 84 7.85 -3.83 16.56
CA VAL A 84 7.73 -2.38 16.59
C VAL A 84 7.91 -1.81 15.17
N PRO A 85 6.87 -1.22 14.54
CA PRO A 85 7.02 -0.69 13.20
C PRO A 85 7.91 0.55 13.17
N ASP A 86 8.72 0.70 12.11
CA ASP A 86 9.57 1.85 11.91
C ASP A 86 8.74 3.13 11.67
N PHE A 87 7.62 3.00 10.95
CA PHE A 87 6.68 4.09 10.64
C PHE A 87 5.28 3.53 10.31
N ILE A 88 4.35 4.44 10.06
CA ILE A 88 2.98 4.13 9.61
C ILE A 88 2.77 4.80 8.26
N ILE A 89 2.04 4.15 7.33
CA ILE A 89 1.49 4.75 6.12
C ILE A 89 -0.01 4.83 6.28
N HIS A 90 -0.59 6.02 6.06
CA HIS A 90 -2.04 6.22 5.99
C HIS A 90 -2.44 6.46 4.53
N THR A 91 -3.21 5.52 3.96
CA THR A 91 -3.55 5.53 2.54
C THR A 91 -4.83 6.29 2.19
N GLY A 92 -5.09 7.40 2.90
CA GLY A 92 -6.12 8.37 2.54
C GLY A 92 -7.44 8.22 3.30
N ASP A 93 -8.36 9.15 3.04
CA ASP A 93 -9.61 9.35 3.75
C ASP A 93 -9.41 9.47 5.27
N LEU A 94 -8.54 10.43 5.61
CA LEU A 94 -8.19 10.78 6.99
C LEU A 94 -9.40 11.37 7.71
N SER A 95 -10.02 12.37 7.06
CA SER A 95 -11.24 13.07 7.49
C SER A 95 -12.45 12.57 6.70
N HIS A 96 -13.65 12.86 7.18
CA HIS A 96 -14.88 12.53 6.45
C HIS A 96 -15.42 13.70 5.62
N THR A 97 -15.17 14.93 6.03
CA THR A 97 -15.72 16.13 5.38
C THR A 97 -14.71 17.28 5.28
N SER A 98 -13.42 16.99 5.28
CA SER A 98 -12.31 17.97 5.17
C SER A 98 -12.38 19.11 6.18
N LYS A 99 -12.96 18.90 7.39
CA LYS A 99 -13.04 19.95 8.40
C LYS A 99 -11.78 20.03 9.25
N PRO A 100 -11.34 21.25 9.64
CA PRO A 100 -10.19 21.41 10.52
C PRO A 100 -10.24 20.55 11.78
N ALA A 101 -11.41 20.49 12.46
CA ALA A 101 -11.58 19.72 13.69
C ALA A 101 -11.47 18.21 13.48
N GLU A 102 -11.78 17.70 12.29
CA GLU A 102 -11.61 16.28 11.94
C GLU A 102 -10.11 15.93 11.85
N PHE A 103 -9.33 16.76 11.18
CA PHE A 103 -7.87 16.61 11.14
C PHE A 103 -7.23 16.85 12.51
N ASP A 104 -7.69 17.81 13.32
CA ASP A 104 -7.19 18.02 14.68
C ASP A 104 -7.38 16.78 15.55
N THR A 105 -8.54 16.12 15.43
CA THR A 105 -8.84 14.88 16.15
C THR A 105 -7.94 13.72 15.66
N LEU A 106 -7.74 13.60 14.35
CA LEU A 106 -6.83 12.59 13.79
C LEU A 106 -5.40 12.79 14.32
N ASP A 107 -4.88 14.02 14.21
CA ASP A 107 -3.53 14.35 14.66
C ASP A 107 -3.33 14.02 16.14
N GLN A 108 -4.32 14.36 16.99
CA GLN A 108 -4.29 14.03 18.40
C GLN A 108 -4.20 12.52 18.64
N LEU A 109 -5.00 11.72 17.93
CA LEU A 109 -4.98 10.25 18.06
C LEU A 109 -3.63 9.68 17.61
N LEU A 110 -3.12 10.10 16.45
CA LEU A 110 -1.87 9.60 15.89
C LEU A 110 -0.65 9.89 16.77
N THR A 111 -0.68 10.95 17.60
CA THR A 111 0.40 11.20 18.57
C THR A 111 0.60 10.06 19.56
N THR A 112 -0.41 9.23 19.80
CA THR A 112 -0.33 8.09 20.74
C THR A 112 0.62 7.00 20.27
N THR A 113 0.88 6.89 18.95
CA THR A 113 1.80 5.88 18.40
C THR A 113 3.27 6.25 18.56
N ARG A 114 3.60 7.54 18.71
CA ARG A 114 4.97 8.06 18.70
C ARG A 114 5.78 7.62 17.47
N ARG A 115 5.09 7.30 16.36
CA ARG A 115 5.69 6.90 15.08
C ARG A 115 5.54 8.03 14.08
N GLN A 116 6.48 8.11 13.14
CA GLN A 116 6.27 8.93 11.96
C GLN A 116 5.13 8.33 11.15
N VAL A 117 4.25 9.18 10.62
CA VAL A 117 3.18 8.79 9.72
C VAL A 117 3.41 9.47 8.38
N PHE A 118 3.35 8.70 7.32
CA PHE A 118 3.36 9.16 5.94
C PHE A 118 1.95 9.10 5.40
N TYR A 119 1.52 10.12 4.66
CA TYR A 119 0.14 10.28 4.23
C TYR A 119 0.03 10.43 2.73
N VAL A 120 -1.08 9.95 2.17
CA VAL A 120 -1.65 10.45 0.92
C VAL A 120 -3.11 10.83 1.20
N PRO A 121 -3.69 11.82 0.50
CA PRO A 121 -5.09 12.17 0.70
C PRO A 121 -6.02 11.14 0.06
N GLY A 122 -7.22 10.98 0.61
CA GLY A 122 -8.37 10.42 -0.07
C GLY A 122 -9.30 11.52 -0.61
N GLU A 123 -10.36 11.13 -1.31
CA GLU A 123 -11.32 12.09 -1.88
C GLU A 123 -12.06 12.89 -0.80
N HIS A 124 -12.27 12.28 0.37
CA HIS A 124 -12.88 12.96 1.51
C HIS A 124 -12.00 14.05 2.11
N ASP A 125 -10.69 14.01 1.89
CA ASP A 125 -9.72 15.00 2.37
C ASP A 125 -9.58 16.19 1.42
N THR A 126 -10.04 16.06 0.18
CA THR A 126 -9.89 17.06 -0.88
C THR A 126 -11.20 17.70 -1.33
N SER A 127 -12.34 17.18 -0.89
CA SER A 127 -13.68 17.45 -1.43
C SER A 127 -14.17 18.91 -1.25
N VAL A 128 -13.64 19.66 -0.30
CA VAL A 128 -14.16 20.99 0.05
C VAL A 128 -13.37 22.12 -0.61
N ASP A 129 -12.04 21.95 -0.71
CA ASP A 129 -11.14 23.04 -1.09
C ASP A 129 -9.99 22.59 -2.02
N ASP A 130 -10.22 21.52 -2.77
CA ASP A 130 -9.20 20.86 -3.63
C ASP A 130 -7.94 20.48 -2.84
N GLY A 131 -8.10 20.06 -1.57
CA GLY A 131 -7.02 19.58 -0.71
C GLY A 131 -6.12 20.67 -0.12
N LYS A 132 -6.49 21.96 -0.18
CA LYS A 132 -5.64 23.03 0.37
C LYS A 132 -5.42 22.90 1.87
N LEU A 133 -6.45 22.51 2.63
CA LEU A 133 -6.33 22.29 4.07
C LEU A 133 -5.45 21.07 4.37
N TYR A 134 -5.61 19.98 3.59
CA TYR A 134 -4.75 18.80 3.68
C TYR A 134 -3.28 19.19 3.42
N LEU A 135 -3.00 19.90 2.32
CA LEU A 135 -1.64 20.33 1.97
C LEU A 135 -1.03 21.26 3.01
N ALA A 136 -1.82 22.16 3.60
CA ALA A 136 -1.34 23.04 4.66
C ALA A 136 -0.86 22.28 5.90
N ARG A 137 -1.41 21.09 6.15
CA ARG A 137 -1.07 20.24 7.32
C ARG A 137 0.00 19.21 7.00
N TYR A 138 -0.17 18.48 5.91
CA TYR A 138 0.63 17.28 5.58
C TYR A 138 1.49 17.46 4.32
N GLY A 139 1.33 18.56 3.59
CA GLY A 139 2.03 18.80 2.33
C GLY A 139 3.47 19.33 2.46
N LYS A 140 4.00 19.44 3.68
CA LYS A 140 5.40 19.83 3.86
C LYS A 140 6.32 18.81 3.17
N ASP A 141 7.27 19.31 2.39
CA ASP A 141 8.25 18.49 1.66
C ASP A 141 7.62 17.62 0.54
N THR A 142 6.38 17.92 0.13
CA THR A 142 5.71 17.29 -1.01
C THR A 142 5.77 18.16 -2.27
N VAL A 143 5.39 17.61 -3.41
CA VAL A 143 5.35 18.29 -4.71
C VAL A 143 3.90 18.34 -5.23
N GLY A 144 3.55 19.36 -6.01
CA GLY A 144 2.23 19.49 -6.63
C GLY A 144 1.09 19.39 -5.62
N ASN A 145 0.18 18.47 -5.83
CA ASN A 145 -0.98 18.24 -4.96
C ASN A 145 -0.68 17.28 -3.77
N GLY A 146 0.59 17.09 -3.43
CA GLY A 146 0.96 16.31 -2.25
C GLY A 146 1.67 14.99 -2.52
N TRP A 147 2.15 14.74 -3.76
CA TRP A 147 2.95 13.54 -4.05
C TRP A 147 4.42 13.73 -3.65
N TYR A 148 5.08 12.64 -3.30
CA TYR A 148 6.47 12.64 -2.81
C TYR A 148 7.09 11.25 -2.86
N SER A 149 8.40 11.17 -2.62
CA SER A 149 9.11 9.92 -2.41
C SER A 149 10.10 10.03 -1.24
N PHE A 150 10.48 8.90 -0.70
CA PHE A 150 11.53 8.78 0.30
C PHE A 150 12.18 7.39 0.26
N ASP A 151 13.42 7.30 0.73
CA ASP A 151 14.12 6.03 0.87
C ASP A 151 14.14 5.59 2.33
N HIS A 152 13.88 4.30 2.55
CA HIS A 152 14.03 3.69 3.87
C HIS A 152 14.68 2.31 3.77
N LYS A 153 15.85 2.16 4.40
CA LYS A 153 16.61 0.89 4.47
C LYS A 153 16.75 0.17 3.11
N GLY A 154 16.95 0.94 2.05
CA GLY A 154 17.18 0.41 0.70
C GLY A 154 15.93 0.07 -0.10
N VAL A 155 14.76 0.43 0.38
CA VAL A 155 13.48 0.43 -0.34
C VAL A 155 13.11 1.85 -0.70
N HIS A 156 12.62 2.08 -1.90
CA HIS A 156 12.14 3.37 -2.38
C HIS A 156 10.63 3.44 -2.27
N PHE A 157 10.12 4.42 -1.52
CA PHE A 157 8.70 4.64 -1.24
C PHE A 157 8.19 5.83 -2.04
N ILE A 158 7.01 5.70 -2.64
CA ILE A 158 6.40 6.70 -3.50
C ILE A 158 4.94 6.89 -3.09
N GLY A 159 4.61 8.07 -2.55
CA GLY A 159 3.24 8.49 -2.27
C GLY A 159 2.65 9.22 -3.47
N LEU A 160 1.60 8.67 -4.08
CA LEU A 160 0.90 9.25 -5.23
C LEU A 160 -0.47 9.78 -4.81
N VAL A 161 -0.91 10.86 -5.47
CA VAL A 161 -2.20 11.51 -5.23
C VAL A 161 -3.07 11.32 -6.48
N ASN A 162 -4.22 10.67 -6.32
CA ASN A 162 -5.11 10.35 -7.43
C ASN A 162 -6.58 10.72 -7.17
N VAL A 163 -6.82 11.70 -6.28
CA VAL A 163 -8.16 12.07 -5.79
C VAL A 163 -8.51 13.55 -5.99
N VAL A 164 -7.62 14.35 -6.55
CA VAL A 164 -7.88 15.79 -6.76
C VAL A 164 -8.74 15.96 -8.01
N GLN A 165 -9.82 16.75 -7.89
CA GLN A 165 -10.81 17.00 -8.95
C GLN A 165 -11.42 15.70 -9.50
N LEU A 166 -11.79 14.80 -8.61
CA LEU A 166 -12.26 13.46 -8.94
C LEU A 166 -13.57 13.48 -9.73
N GLU A 167 -13.54 12.93 -10.95
CA GLU A 167 -14.69 12.72 -11.83
C GLU A 167 -14.99 11.23 -12.02
N GLY A 168 -15.32 10.54 -10.92
CA GLY A 168 -15.61 9.10 -10.94
C GLY A 168 -14.42 8.23 -10.57
N MET A 169 -13.48 7.96 -11.49
CA MET A 169 -12.25 7.19 -11.20
C MET A 169 -11.12 8.11 -10.76
N GLY A 170 -10.14 7.55 -10.04
CA GLY A 170 -8.90 8.26 -9.73
C GLY A 170 -8.11 8.65 -10.98
N GLU A 171 -7.29 9.70 -10.86
CA GLU A 171 -6.38 10.15 -11.92
C GLU A 171 -5.12 10.76 -11.29
N LEU A 172 -3.95 10.38 -11.81
CA LEU A 172 -2.66 10.96 -11.39
C LEU A 172 -2.38 12.27 -12.15
N GLY A 173 -2.70 12.29 -13.43
CA GLY A 173 -2.46 13.41 -14.33
C GLY A 173 -1.02 13.54 -14.83
N PRO A 174 -0.81 14.31 -15.92
CA PRO A 174 0.47 14.37 -16.62
C PRO A 174 1.60 14.95 -15.75
N ALA A 175 1.33 15.94 -14.92
CA ALA A 175 2.36 16.58 -14.09
C ALA A 175 2.96 15.60 -13.06
N GLN A 176 2.13 14.75 -12.45
CA GLN A 176 2.59 13.75 -11.50
C GLN A 176 3.29 12.58 -12.21
N LEU A 177 2.81 12.16 -13.39
CA LEU A 177 3.47 11.14 -14.20
C LEU A 177 4.86 11.60 -14.67
N ASP A 178 5.01 12.87 -15.06
CA ASP A 178 6.31 13.44 -15.43
C ASP A 178 7.25 13.51 -14.22
N TRP A 179 6.73 13.89 -13.06
CA TRP A 179 7.50 13.86 -11.81
C TRP A 179 7.93 12.44 -11.46
N LEU A 180 7.03 11.46 -11.51
CA LEU A 180 7.32 10.04 -11.21
C LEU A 180 8.43 9.51 -12.13
N LYS A 181 8.40 9.86 -13.41
CA LYS A 181 9.46 9.49 -14.36
C LYS A 181 10.81 10.09 -13.96
N GLN A 182 10.86 11.33 -13.46
CA GLN A 182 12.08 11.98 -13.02
C GLN A 182 12.59 11.39 -11.70
N ASP A 183 11.72 11.10 -10.76
CA ASP A 183 12.01 10.50 -9.47
C ASP A 183 12.68 9.12 -9.66
N LEU A 184 12.14 8.30 -10.54
CA LEU A 184 12.66 6.97 -10.84
C LEU A 184 13.95 6.96 -11.69
N ALA A 185 14.33 8.07 -12.34
CA ALA A 185 15.43 8.09 -13.31
C ALA A 185 16.80 7.71 -12.74
N GLY A 186 17.02 7.87 -11.45
CA GLY A 186 18.27 7.51 -10.76
C GLY A 186 18.20 6.22 -9.94
N VAL A 187 17.01 5.62 -9.84
CA VAL A 187 16.79 4.44 -9.01
C VAL A 187 17.24 3.18 -9.75
N LYS A 188 17.99 2.32 -9.07
CA LYS A 188 18.47 1.06 -9.65
C LYS A 188 17.31 0.09 -9.84
N SER A 189 17.28 -0.65 -10.95
CA SER A 189 16.22 -1.64 -11.21
C SER A 189 16.12 -2.76 -10.16
N SER A 190 17.17 -2.98 -9.39
CA SER A 190 17.18 -3.94 -8.25
C SER A 190 16.63 -3.35 -6.95
N THR A 191 16.33 -2.05 -6.88
CA THR A 191 15.74 -1.42 -5.71
C THR A 191 14.27 -1.82 -5.63
N PRO A 192 13.81 -2.40 -4.51
CA PRO A 192 12.38 -2.63 -4.29
C PRO A 192 11.63 -1.30 -4.22
N ILE A 193 10.48 -1.25 -4.88
CA ILE A 193 9.61 -0.07 -4.90
C ILE A 193 8.33 -0.36 -4.12
N VAL A 194 7.93 0.58 -3.27
CA VAL A 194 6.62 0.60 -2.63
C VAL A 194 5.89 1.86 -3.08
N VAL A 195 4.77 1.68 -3.76
CA VAL A 195 3.87 2.78 -4.13
C VAL A 195 2.65 2.74 -3.24
N PHE A 196 2.24 3.89 -2.74
CA PHE A 196 0.98 4.00 -2.01
C PHE A 196 0.16 5.18 -2.53
N ALA A 197 -1.13 4.93 -2.73
CA ALA A 197 -2.12 5.89 -3.21
C ALA A 197 -3.48 5.53 -2.63
N HIS A 198 -4.43 6.44 -2.61
CA HIS A 198 -5.74 6.13 -2.04
C HIS A 198 -6.54 5.17 -2.94
N ILE A 199 -6.94 5.61 -4.12
CA ILE A 199 -7.71 4.79 -5.05
C ILE A 199 -6.81 3.71 -5.70
N PRO A 200 -7.30 2.46 -5.87
CA PRO A 200 -6.52 1.40 -6.48
C PRO A 200 -5.90 1.75 -7.83
N LEU A 201 -4.59 1.42 -7.98
CA LEU A 201 -3.86 1.57 -9.25
C LEU A 201 -4.11 0.39 -10.22
N TRP A 202 -5.18 -0.34 -10.04
CA TRP A 202 -5.69 -1.35 -10.99
C TRP A 202 -7.21 -1.34 -11.01
N ALA A 203 -7.81 -1.89 -12.05
CA ALA A 203 -9.26 -1.97 -12.19
C ALA A 203 -9.83 -3.04 -11.23
N VAL A 204 -10.31 -2.62 -10.05
CA VAL A 204 -11.04 -3.49 -9.11
C VAL A 204 -12.51 -3.56 -9.52
N TYR A 205 -13.19 -2.41 -9.56
CA TYR A 205 -14.57 -2.30 -9.99
C TYR A 205 -14.84 -0.87 -10.52
N PRO A 206 -14.52 -0.59 -11.80
CA PRO A 206 -14.61 0.76 -12.37
C PRO A 206 -15.99 1.40 -12.28
N ALA A 207 -17.07 0.57 -12.31
CA ALA A 207 -18.44 1.06 -12.18
C ALA A 207 -18.71 1.79 -10.84
N TRP A 208 -17.90 1.54 -9.81
CA TRP A 208 -17.93 2.23 -8.51
C TRP A 208 -16.81 3.23 -8.32
N GLY A 209 -16.04 3.54 -9.35
CA GLY A 209 -14.85 4.39 -9.23
C GLY A 209 -13.62 3.69 -8.61
N TRP A 210 -13.66 2.37 -8.43
CA TRP A 210 -12.58 1.60 -7.82
C TRP A 210 -11.47 1.26 -8.83
N SER A 211 -10.90 2.30 -9.39
CA SER A 211 -9.83 2.25 -10.38
C SER A 211 -9.20 3.62 -10.57
N THR A 212 -7.97 3.67 -11.08
CA THR A 212 -7.28 4.90 -11.51
C THR A 212 -7.11 4.84 -13.03
N SER A 213 -7.61 5.87 -13.74
CA SER A 213 -7.78 5.89 -15.19
C SER A 213 -6.46 5.83 -15.97
N ASP A 214 -5.41 6.44 -15.44
CA ASP A 214 -4.07 6.52 -16.04
C ASP A 214 -3.03 5.65 -15.31
N SER A 215 -3.48 4.71 -14.49
CA SER A 215 -2.62 3.80 -13.72
C SER A 215 -1.66 2.98 -14.59
N GLU A 216 -2.07 2.57 -15.79
CA GLU A 216 -1.20 1.83 -16.72
C GLU A 216 0.04 2.63 -17.11
N GLN A 217 -0.07 3.97 -17.23
CA GLN A 217 1.06 4.85 -17.55
C GLN A 217 2.05 4.87 -16.38
N ALA A 218 1.56 4.99 -15.14
CA ALA A 218 2.41 4.95 -13.96
C ALA A 218 3.09 3.57 -13.79
N LEU A 219 2.33 2.49 -13.92
CA LEU A 219 2.84 1.12 -13.81
C LEU A 219 3.89 0.83 -14.90
N ALA A 220 3.70 1.36 -16.12
CA ALA A 220 4.68 1.20 -17.21
C ALA A 220 6.05 1.81 -16.88
N LEU A 221 6.10 2.92 -16.12
CA LEU A 221 7.34 3.53 -15.64
C LEU A 221 8.08 2.63 -14.63
N MET A 222 7.35 1.75 -13.93
CA MET A 222 7.87 0.92 -12.83
C MET A 222 8.09 -0.55 -13.21
N LYS A 223 7.61 -1.01 -14.36
CA LYS A 223 7.69 -2.43 -14.79
C LYS A 223 9.10 -3.02 -14.83
N HIS A 224 10.13 -2.20 -14.94
CA HIS A 224 11.52 -2.67 -15.03
C HIS A 224 12.19 -2.92 -13.66
N PHE A 225 11.55 -2.55 -12.55
CA PHE A 225 12.03 -2.87 -11.20
C PHE A 225 11.74 -4.32 -10.84
N GLY A 226 12.64 -4.97 -10.11
CA GLY A 226 12.52 -6.39 -9.77
C GLY A 226 11.38 -6.71 -8.79
N SER A 227 10.97 -5.75 -7.96
CA SER A 227 9.88 -5.89 -6.99
C SER A 227 9.12 -4.57 -6.88
N LEU A 228 7.82 -4.62 -7.07
CA LEU A 228 6.90 -3.49 -6.93
C LEU A 228 5.71 -3.92 -6.06
N THR A 229 5.49 -3.20 -4.96
CA THR A 229 4.32 -3.38 -4.11
C THR A 229 3.47 -2.11 -4.18
N VAL A 230 2.18 -2.26 -4.44
CA VAL A 230 1.20 -1.17 -4.52
C VAL A 230 0.21 -1.33 -3.38
N LEU A 231 0.13 -0.32 -2.51
CA LEU A 231 -0.75 -0.28 -1.34
C LEU A 231 -1.84 0.77 -1.54
N ASN A 232 -3.09 0.37 -1.39
CA ASN A 232 -4.24 1.26 -1.58
C ASN A 232 -5.24 1.16 -0.42
N GLY A 233 -6.11 2.15 -0.30
CA GLY A 233 -7.29 2.18 0.55
C GLY A 233 -8.57 2.16 -0.26
N HIS A 234 -9.50 3.09 0.04
CA HIS A 234 -10.71 3.44 -0.69
C HIS A 234 -11.82 2.38 -0.68
N ILE A 235 -11.50 1.11 -0.84
CA ILE A 235 -12.50 0.04 -0.98
C ILE A 235 -12.88 -0.63 0.33
N HIS A 236 -12.20 -0.29 1.44
CA HIS A 236 -12.45 -0.74 2.81
C HIS A 236 -12.45 -2.26 3.01
N GLN A 237 -11.79 -3.01 2.17
CA GLN A 237 -11.67 -4.46 2.25
C GLN A 237 -10.34 -4.93 1.68
N VAL A 238 -9.88 -6.10 2.10
CA VAL A 238 -8.65 -6.69 1.58
C VAL A 238 -8.92 -7.32 0.23
N MET A 239 -8.22 -6.81 -0.78
CA MET A 239 -8.13 -7.44 -2.09
C MET A 239 -6.67 -7.52 -2.49
N GLN A 240 -6.28 -8.64 -3.09
CA GLN A 240 -4.91 -8.87 -3.54
C GLN A 240 -4.90 -9.31 -5.00
N LYS A 241 -3.89 -8.83 -5.73
CA LYS A 241 -3.60 -9.25 -7.09
C LYS A 241 -2.09 -9.31 -7.27
N VAL A 242 -1.59 -10.34 -7.94
CA VAL A 242 -0.18 -10.41 -8.35
C VAL A 242 -0.14 -10.48 -9.88
N GLU A 243 0.64 -9.57 -10.47
CA GLU A 243 0.82 -9.49 -11.92
C GLU A 243 2.32 -9.32 -12.24
N GLY A 244 2.97 -10.40 -12.64
CA GLY A 244 4.41 -10.41 -12.87
C GLY A 244 5.18 -10.11 -11.59
N ASN A 245 5.91 -8.99 -11.58
CA ASN A 245 6.68 -8.49 -10.43
C ASN A 245 5.93 -7.47 -9.57
N VAL A 246 4.64 -7.26 -9.84
CA VAL A 246 3.79 -6.30 -9.13
C VAL A 246 2.83 -7.03 -8.21
N THR A 247 2.85 -6.66 -6.93
CA THR A 247 1.85 -7.09 -5.94
C THR A 247 0.97 -5.89 -5.59
N PHE A 248 -0.33 -6.02 -5.79
CA PHE A 248 -1.34 -5.04 -5.39
C PHE A 248 -2.04 -5.52 -4.13
N HIS A 249 -2.27 -4.60 -3.22
CA HIS A 249 -2.96 -4.86 -1.96
C HIS A 249 -3.81 -3.66 -1.56
N THR A 250 -5.05 -3.91 -1.13
CA THR A 250 -5.93 -2.89 -0.52
C THR A 250 -6.13 -3.19 0.96
N ALA A 251 -6.22 -2.14 1.76
CA ALA A 251 -6.39 -2.26 3.20
C ALA A 251 -7.87 -2.29 3.62
N MET A 252 -8.13 -2.90 4.77
CA MET A 252 -9.36 -2.65 5.52
C MET A 252 -9.37 -1.20 6.00
N SER A 253 -10.58 -0.63 6.10
CA SER A 253 -10.79 0.65 6.79
C SER A 253 -10.63 0.50 8.30
N THR A 254 -10.28 1.58 8.97
CA THR A 254 -10.42 1.67 10.43
C THR A 254 -11.78 2.22 10.87
N ALA A 255 -12.62 2.71 9.92
CA ALA A 255 -13.90 3.35 10.19
C ALA A 255 -15.11 2.43 9.97
N PHE A 256 -15.34 1.95 8.77
CA PHE A 256 -16.49 1.11 8.41
C PHE A 256 -16.18 0.25 7.18
N PRO A 257 -16.83 -0.92 7.03
CA PRO A 257 -16.69 -1.76 5.83
C PRO A 257 -17.55 -1.24 4.69
N GLN A 258 -17.20 -1.64 3.46
CA GLN A 258 -18.00 -1.46 2.26
C GLN A 258 -18.47 -2.83 1.71
N PRO A 259 -19.54 -2.89 0.89
CA PRO A 259 -19.99 -4.14 0.27
C PRO A 259 -18.98 -4.65 -0.76
N ALA A 260 -18.96 -5.97 -0.97
CA ALA A 260 -18.19 -6.56 -2.06
C ALA A 260 -18.62 -6.00 -3.43
N PRO A 261 -17.74 -5.97 -4.44
CA PRO A 261 -18.05 -5.48 -5.78
C PRO A 261 -19.34 -6.07 -6.33
N GLY A 262 -20.30 -5.21 -6.73
CA GLY A 262 -21.60 -5.62 -7.27
C GLY A 262 -22.59 -6.20 -6.27
N ALA A 263 -22.24 -6.35 -4.98
CA ALA A 263 -23.17 -6.88 -3.97
C ALA A 263 -24.21 -5.84 -3.48
N ALA A 264 -24.07 -4.58 -3.87
CA ALA A 264 -25.00 -3.49 -3.59
C ALA A 264 -25.14 -2.59 -4.83
N PRO A 265 -26.16 -1.70 -4.88
CA PRO A 265 -26.31 -0.75 -5.99
C PRO A 265 -25.16 0.26 -6.09
N ASN A 266 -24.56 0.63 -4.97
CA ASN A 266 -23.49 1.62 -4.88
C ASN A 266 -22.47 1.22 -3.82
N PRO A 267 -21.20 1.72 -3.89
CA PRO A 267 -20.27 1.64 -2.77
C PRO A 267 -20.78 2.50 -1.62
N GLY A 268 -20.30 2.22 -0.44
CA GLY A 268 -20.56 3.08 0.72
C GLY A 268 -20.62 2.33 2.04
N PRO A 269 -20.90 3.07 3.14
CA PRO A 269 -20.84 2.49 4.47
C PRO A 269 -21.82 1.34 4.65
N MET A 270 -21.31 0.14 4.88
CA MET A 270 -22.12 -1.05 5.09
C MET A 270 -22.42 -1.22 6.59
N LYS A 271 -23.71 -1.23 6.93
CA LYS A 271 -24.12 -1.55 8.29
C LYS A 271 -24.03 -3.04 8.54
N VAL A 272 -23.32 -3.43 9.60
CA VAL A 272 -23.21 -4.81 10.09
C VAL A 272 -23.64 -4.88 11.55
N PRO A 273 -23.89 -6.09 12.13
CA PRO A 273 -24.09 -6.22 13.56
C PRO A 273 -22.91 -5.64 14.35
N ALA A 274 -23.18 -4.95 15.46
CA ALA A 274 -22.17 -4.22 16.21
C ALA A 274 -21.02 -5.11 16.74
N ASP A 275 -21.32 -6.36 17.06
CA ASP A 275 -20.35 -7.38 17.47
C ASP A 275 -19.47 -7.87 16.32
N LYS A 276 -19.87 -7.62 15.05
CA LYS A 276 -19.12 -7.99 13.83
C LYS A 276 -18.32 -6.85 13.24
N LEU A 277 -18.57 -5.62 13.64
CA LEU A 277 -17.90 -4.47 13.04
C LEU A 277 -16.37 -4.58 13.12
N ARG A 278 -15.83 -4.97 14.28
CA ARG A 278 -14.39 -5.09 14.50
C ARG A 278 -13.72 -6.25 13.73
N ASP A 279 -14.50 -7.23 13.27
CA ASP A 279 -14.01 -8.32 12.43
C ASP A 279 -13.68 -7.83 11.02
N LEU A 280 -14.35 -6.74 10.57
CA LEU A 280 -14.26 -6.16 9.23
C LEU A 280 -13.43 -4.86 9.17
N LEU A 281 -12.92 -4.41 10.30
CA LEU A 281 -11.99 -3.28 10.41
C LEU A 281 -10.59 -3.79 10.76
N GLY A 282 -9.54 -3.11 10.30
CA GLY A 282 -8.21 -3.64 10.57
C GLY A 282 -7.04 -2.73 10.20
N ILE A 283 -5.87 -3.32 10.32
CA ILE A 283 -4.57 -2.79 9.93
C ILE A 283 -3.85 -3.81 9.06
N THR A 284 -2.86 -3.39 8.30
CA THR A 284 -1.97 -4.27 7.55
C THR A 284 -0.53 -4.09 8.04
N ASP A 285 0.03 -5.13 8.63
CA ASP A 285 1.46 -5.20 8.94
C ASP A 285 2.23 -5.53 7.65
N VAL A 286 3.24 -4.74 7.33
CA VAL A 286 4.09 -4.96 6.15
C VAL A 286 5.52 -5.22 6.59
N ASN A 287 6.02 -6.39 6.27
CA ASN A 287 7.35 -6.84 6.65
C ASN A 287 8.26 -6.89 5.43
N PHE A 288 9.36 -6.15 5.47
CA PHE A 288 10.40 -6.25 4.46
C PHE A 288 11.51 -7.17 4.96
N VAL A 289 11.83 -8.19 4.16
CA VAL A 289 12.93 -9.12 4.40
C VAL A 289 14.03 -8.83 3.40
N ALA A 290 15.09 -8.18 3.85
CA ALA A 290 16.17 -7.66 3.00
C ALA A 290 16.84 -8.75 2.16
N ARG A 291 17.02 -9.96 2.73
CA ARG A 291 17.65 -11.09 2.03
C ARG A 291 16.84 -11.56 0.83
N ASP A 292 15.53 -11.46 0.91
CA ASP A 292 14.61 -12.02 -0.10
C ASP A 292 14.08 -10.91 -1.05
N HIS A 293 14.41 -9.64 -0.79
CA HIS A 293 13.93 -8.45 -1.52
C HIS A 293 12.40 -8.42 -1.67
N HIS A 294 11.69 -8.95 -0.67
CA HIS A 294 10.25 -9.14 -0.73
C HIS A 294 9.55 -8.47 0.44
N LEU A 295 8.35 -7.93 0.16
CA LEU A 295 7.44 -7.45 1.19
C LEU A 295 6.33 -8.49 1.40
N ALA A 296 6.08 -8.81 2.66
CA ALA A 296 4.95 -9.62 3.07
C ALA A 296 3.92 -8.73 3.75
N THR A 297 2.67 -8.77 3.30
CA THR A 297 1.53 -8.10 3.91
C THR A 297 0.78 -9.08 4.79
N ILE A 298 0.43 -8.67 6.00
CA ILE A 298 -0.31 -9.47 6.98
C ILE A 298 -1.48 -8.63 7.49
N ASP A 299 -2.68 -8.97 7.07
CA ASP A 299 -3.88 -8.27 7.49
C ASP A 299 -4.35 -8.76 8.85
N ALA A 300 -4.69 -7.83 9.72
CA ALA A 300 -5.10 -8.11 11.08
C ALA A 300 -6.36 -7.32 11.45
N SER A 301 -7.49 -8.01 11.62
CA SER A 301 -8.73 -7.39 12.07
C SER A 301 -8.60 -6.79 13.48
N LEU A 302 -9.41 -5.80 13.81
CA LEU A 302 -9.39 -5.17 15.14
C LEU A 302 -9.85 -6.14 16.26
N SER A 303 -10.68 -7.14 15.94
CA SER A 303 -11.10 -8.17 16.88
C SER A 303 -10.07 -9.30 17.06
N GLY A 304 -9.12 -9.45 16.11
CA GLY A 304 -8.24 -10.63 16.00
C GLY A 304 -8.87 -11.81 15.25
N ALA A 305 -10.07 -11.65 14.66
CA ALA A 305 -10.64 -12.64 13.77
C ALA A 305 -9.78 -12.80 12.51
N ALA A 306 -9.81 -13.99 11.89
CA ALA A 306 -9.14 -14.24 10.62
C ALA A 306 -9.69 -13.30 9.52
N VAL A 307 -8.80 -12.77 8.71
CA VAL A 307 -9.15 -11.91 7.57
C VAL A 307 -9.19 -12.77 6.31
N GLU A 308 -10.30 -12.68 5.59
CA GLU A 308 -10.44 -13.30 4.27
C GLU A 308 -10.05 -12.27 3.19
N ALA A 309 -9.05 -12.60 2.38
CA ALA A 309 -8.71 -11.82 1.20
C ALA A 309 -9.60 -12.26 0.03
N HIS A 310 -10.17 -11.29 -0.68
CA HIS A 310 -10.89 -11.54 -1.92
C HIS A 310 -9.93 -11.47 -3.11
N GLU A 311 -9.86 -12.53 -3.90
CA GLU A 311 -9.14 -12.46 -5.18
C GLU A 311 -9.95 -11.58 -6.16
N ALA A 312 -9.28 -10.61 -6.79
CA ALA A 312 -9.90 -9.87 -7.87
C ALA A 312 -10.18 -10.83 -9.03
N SER A 313 -11.46 -11.07 -9.34
CA SER A 313 -11.81 -11.87 -10.50
C SER A 313 -11.24 -11.21 -11.76
N ALA A 314 -10.40 -11.96 -12.50
CA ALA A 314 -9.97 -11.55 -13.82
C ALA A 314 -11.21 -11.46 -14.73
N SER A 315 -11.63 -10.23 -15.04
CA SER A 315 -12.66 -9.95 -16.06
C SER A 315 -12.00 -9.49 -17.33
#